data_2d82b653e4ba3ce37579f3ff8c487168
#
_entry.id   2d82b653e4ba3ce37579f3ff8c487168
#
_cell.length_a   1.000
_cell.length_b   1.000
_cell.length_c   1.000
_cell.angle_alpha   90.00
_cell.angle_beta   90.00
_cell.angle_gamma   90.00
#
_symmetry.space_group_name_H-M   'P 1'
#
loop_
_entity.id
_entity.type
_entity.pdbx_description
1 polymer ?
#
loop_
_entity_poly.entity_id
_entity_poly.type
_entity_poly.pdbx_seq_one_letter_code
_entity_poly.pdbx_strand_id
1 'polypeptide(L)'
;MLVKKEKILIGRRETAFLPDFGLENVQVKIDTGAYTSSIHVSYCKENNGSLEVVFLDDKHSEYNPEHLFFDDFRIRKVKSSTGVVQSRYFISGQIFIAGLLIQTEFSLTERKGMRFPILIGRKLLNKHFIVDTSKKYRHSKK
;
A
#
# COMPACT_ATOMS: atom_id res chain seq x y z
N MET A 1 -15.17 -17.34 -26.46
CA MET A 1 -15.05 -15.90 -26.72
C MET A 1 -14.41 -15.19 -25.53
N LEU A 2 -13.38 -14.44 -25.78
CA LEU A 2 -12.69 -13.72 -24.72
C LEU A 2 -13.37 -12.37 -24.48
N VAL A 3 -13.83 -12.17 -23.25
CA VAL A 3 -14.37 -10.87 -22.85
C VAL A 3 -13.22 -10.03 -22.28
N LYS A 4 -12.94 -8.93 -22.95
CA LYS A 4 -11.89 -8.02 -22.49
C LYS A 4 -12.45 -7.19 -21.34
N LYS A 5 -11.79 -7.29 -20.17
CA LYS A 5 -12.16 -6.50 -19.00
C LYS A 5 -11.74 -5.05 -19.21
N GLU A 6 -12.68 -4.15 -19.09
CA GLU A 6 -12.36 -2.73 -19.13
C GLU A 6 -11.67 -2.29 -17.84
N LYS A 7 -10.75 -1.36 -17.97
CA LYS A 7 -10.09 -0.77 -16.83
C LYS A 7 -10.98 0.27 -16.17
N ILE A 8 -10.86 0.37 -14.87
CA ILE A 8 -11.63 1.30 -14.06
C ILE A 8 -10.87 2.63 -13.97
N LEU A 9 -11.58 3.73 -14.17
CA LEU A 9 -11.00 5.05 -14.01
C LEU A 9 -10.86 5.39 -12.52
N ILE A 10 -9.65 5.73 -12.09
CA ILE A 10 -9.34 6.09 -10.71
C ILE A 10 -8.64 7.46 -10.70
N GLY A 11 -8.81 8.22 -9.63
CA GLY A 11 -8.16 9.51 -9.47
C GLY A 11 -6.81 9.40 -8.78
N ARG A 12 -6.28 10.54 -8.34
CA ARG A 12 -4.97 10.60 -7.68
C ARG A 12 -5.01 10.15 -6.21
N ARG A 13 -6.19 10.10 -5.62
CA ARG A 13 -6.43 9.69 -4.23
C ARG A 13 -7.68 8.83 -4.16
N GLU A 14 -7.69 7.90 -3.20
CA GLU A 14 -8.83 7.04 -2.96
C GLU A 14 -8.83 6.57 -1.52
N THR A 15 -9.92 5.95 -1.05
CA THR A 15 -9.93 5.21 0.21
C THR A 15 -9.92 3.73 -0.08
N ALA A 16 -9.34 2.96 0.83
CA ALA A 16 -9.19 1.53 0.65
C ALA A 16 -9.38 0.79 1.96
N PHE A 17 -9.64 -0.51 1.84
CA PHE A 17 -9.74 -1.45 2.94
C PHE A 17 -8.68 -2.52 2.76
N LEU A 18 -7.85 -2.73 3.78
CA LEU A 18 -6.82 -3.76 3.79
C LEU A 18 -7.09 -4.72 4.94
N PRO A 19 -7.88 -5.79 4.67
CA PRO A 19 -8.34 -6.67 5.76
C PRO A 19 -7.21 -7.40 6.47
N ASP A 20 -6.16 -7.79 5.74
CA ASP A 20 -5.05 -8.52 6.35
C ASP A 20 -4.24 -7.68 7.32
N PHE A 21 -4.34 -6.37 7.22
CA PHE A 21 -3.57 -5.43 8.04
C PHE A 21 -4.45 -4.71 9.07
N GLY A 22 -5.75 -5.03 9.12
CA GLY A 22 -6.67 -4.41 10.05
C GLY A 22 -6.96 -2.95 9.77
N LEU A 23 -6.79 -2.50 8.52
CA LEU A 23 -7.00 -1.11 8.11
C LEU A 23 -8.29 -1.01 7.30
N GLU A 24 -9.29 -0.32 7.83
CA GLU A 24 -10.59 -0.25 7.17
C GLU A 24 -10.66 0.93 6.21
N ASN A 25 -10.82 2.10 6.62
CA ASN A 25 -11.10 3.24 5.75
C ASN A 25 -9.86 4.13 5.63
N VAL A 26 -8.82 3.61 5.01
CA VAL A 26 -7.52 4.29 4.94
C VAL A 26 -7.37 5.04 3.64
N GLN A 27 -6.80 6.24 3.71
CA GLN A 27 -6.56 7.05 2.52
C GLN A 27 -5.29 6.60 1.81
N VAL A 28 -5.40 6.43 0.50
CA VAL A 28 -4.26 6.03 -0.33
C VAL A 28 -4.01 7.08 -1.41
N LYS A 29 -2.74 7.25 -1.74
CA LYS A 29 -2.32 8.09 -2.86
C LYS A 29 -1.92 7.19 -4.02
N ILE A 30 -2.41 7.52 -5.21
CA ILE A 30 -2.06 6.81 -6.43
C ILE A 30 -0.74 7.39 -6.94
N ASP A 31 0.31 6.55 -6.94
CA ASP A 31 1.67 6.97 -7.27
C ASP A 31 2.14 6.26 -8.54
N THR A 32 1.93 6.90 -9.68
CA THR A 32 2.32 6.33 -10.97
C THR A 32 3.84 6.31 -11.18
N GLY A 33 4.59 7.02 -10.36
CA GLY A 33 6.06 7.01 -10.39
C GLY A 33 6.67 5.82 -9.70
N ALA A 34 5.93 5.10 -8.87
CA ALA A 34 6.41 3.93 -8.16
C ALA A 34 5.91 2.65 -8.85
N TYR A 35 6.75 1.61 -8.86
CA TYR A 35 6.30 0.30 -9.35
C TYR A 35 5.58 -0.48 -8.26
N THR A 36 6.20 -0.63 -7.09
CA THR A 36 5.63 -1.38 -5.97
C THR A 36 4.90 -0.42 -5.02
N SER A 37 3.75 -0.85 -4.53
CA SER A 37 3.03 -0.11 -3.49
C SER A 37 3.83 -0.12 -2.18
N SER A 38 3.61 0.90 -1.35
CA SER A 38 4.26 0.99 -0.05
C SER A 38 3.26 1.34 1.04
N ILE A 39 3.58 0.93 2.25
CA ILE A 39 2.77 1.25 3.42
C ILE A 39 3.66 1.70 4.57
N HIS A 40 3.25 2.77 5.25
CA HIS A 40 3.98 3.29 6.39
C HIS A 40 3.76 2.40 7.61
N VAL A 41 4.86 2.11 8.32
CA VAL A 41 4.84 1.36 9.57
C VAL A 41 5.59 2.17 10.62
N SER A 42 5.13 2.11 11.86
CA SER A 42 5.82 2.73 12.99
C SER A 42 6.79 1.78 13.67
N TYR A 43 6.63 0.47 13.43
CA TYR A 43 7.49 -0.56 13.98
C TYR A 43 7.57 -1.73 13.01
N CYS A 44 8.77 -2.24 12.79
CA CYS A 44 8.99 -3.40 11.94
C CYS A 44 10.26 -4.10 12.37
N LYS A 45 10.14 -5.34 12.83
CA LYS A 45 11.29 -6.11 13.30
C LYS A 45 11.13 -7.59 12.99
N GLU A 46 12.17 -8.18 12.44
CA GLU A 46 12.22 -9.61 12.23
C GLU A 46 12.62 -10.30 13.55
N ASN A 47 11.86 -11.33 13.92
CA ASN A 47 12.05 -12.02 15.19
C ASN A 47 11.66 -13.49 15.02
N ASN A 48 12.64 -14.38 15.12
CA ASN A 48 12.45 -15.84 15.02
C ASN A 48 11.70 -16.28 13.76
N GLY A 49 12.08 -15.71 12.61
CA GLY A 49 11.47 -16.07 11.33
C GLY A 49 10.13 -15.43 11.06
N SER A 50 9.66 -14.59 11.95
CA SER A 50 8.41 -13.84 11.79
C SER A 50 8.71 -12.35 11.76
N LEU A 51 7.93 -11.60 10.98
CA LEU A 51 8.05 -10.15 10.91
C LEU A 51 6.97 -9.53 11.79
N GLU A 52 7.38 -8.78 12.78
CA GLU A 52 6.49 -8.08 13.70
C GLU A 52 6.31 -6.65 13.22
N VAL A 53 5.06 -6.22 13.03
CA VAL A 53 4.75 -4.94 12.36
C VAL A 53 3.66 -4.20 13.13
N VAL A 54 3.84 -2.88 13.26
CA VAL A 54 2.76 -1.96 13.66
C VAL A 54 2.52 -1.01 12.49
N PHE A 55 1.33 -1.05 11.93
CA PHE A 55 0.97 -0.23 10.76
C PHE A 55 0.63 1.19 11.16
N LEU A 56 1.05 2.14 10.33
CA LEU A 56 0.78 3.56 10.47
C LEU A 56 1.46 4.15 11.71
N ASP A 57 1.13 5.38 12.05
CA ASP A 57 1.56 6.04 13.27
C ASP A 57 0.38 6.81 13.86
N ASP A 58 0.58 7.41 15.04
CA ASP A 58 -0.47 8.07 15.81
C ASP A 58 -1.06 9.31 15.14
N LYS A 59 -0.48 9.78 14.04
CA LYS A 59 -1.02 10.91 13.27
C LYS A 59 -2.13 10.50 12.32
N HIS A 60 -2.31 9.21 12.08
CA HIS A 60 -3.34 8.70 11.19
C HIS A 60 -4.55 8.20 11.98
N SER A 61 -5.75 8.54 11.52
CA SER A 61 -6.98 8.18 12.21
C SER A 61 -7.21 6.68 12.33
N GLU A 62 -6.65 5.91 11.40
CA GLU A 62 -6.78 4.44 11.38
C GLU A 62 -5.69 3.71 12.17
N TYR A 63 -4.84 4.47 12.85
CA TYR A 63 -3.76 3.88 13.63
C TYR A 63 -4.28 3.00 14.76
N ASN A 64 -3.75 1.78 14.85
CA ASN A 64 -3.98 0.84 15.92
C ASN A 64 -2.61 0.35 16.38
N PRO A 65 -2.23 0.53 17.64
CA PRO A 65 -0.90 0.12 18.13
C PRO A 65 -0.73 -1.39 18.24
N GLU A 66 -1.67 -2.18 17.78
CA GLU A 66 -1.59 -3.63 17.80
C GLU A 66 -0.43 -4.12 16.94
N HIS A 67 0.34 -5.08 17.47
CA HIS A 67 1.41 -5.73 16.74
C HIS A 67 0.86 -6.90 15.95
N LEU A 68 1.13 -6.91 14.64
CA LEU A 68 0.74 -8.01 13.76
C LEU A 68 1.99 -8.78 13.33
N PHE A 69 1.84 -10.07 13.06
CA PHE A 69 2.94 -10.96 12.75
C PHE A 69 2.75 -11.60 11.39
N PHE A 70 3.82 -11.61 10.58
CA PHE A 70 3.80 -12.17 9.23
C PHE A 70 4.94 -13.17 9.09
N ASP A 71 4.60 -14.42 8.78
CA ASP A 71 5.59 -15.46 8.55
C ASP A 71 6.08 -15.46 7.10
N ASP A 72 5.28 -14.96 6.17
CA ASP A 72 5.63 -14.86 4.78
C ASP A 72 6.00 -13.42 4.43
N PHE A 73 7.30 -13.18 4.31
CA PHE A 73 7.83 -11.86 3.96
C PHE A 73 9.10 -12.02 3.15
N ARG A 74 9.49 -10.95 2.48
CA ARG A 74 10.73 -10.90 1.68
C ARG A 74 11.55 -9.71 2.08
N ILE A 75 12.86 -9.83 1.90
CA ILE A 75 13.80 -8.72 2.08
C ILE A 75 14.43 -8.45 0.73
N ARG A 76 14.35 -7.20 0.26
CA ARG A 76 14.96 -6.79 -1.00
C ARG A 76 15.72 -5.49 -0.81
N LYS A 77 16.79 -5.35 -1.60
CA LYS A 77 17.52 -4.09 -1.67
C LYS A 77 16.83 -3.15 -2.66
N VAL A 78 16.56 -1.93 -2.21
CA VAL A 78 15.93 -0.90 -3.02
C VAL A 78 16.87 0.30 -3.09
N LYS A 79 17.11 0.79 -4.31
CA LYS A 79 17.93 1.96 -4.54
C LYS A 79 17.06 3.20 -4.59
N SER A 80 17.36 4.19 -3.75
CA SER A 80 16.66 5.46 -3.74
C SER A 80 17.11 6.35 -4.91
N SER A 81 16.36 7.43 -5.14
CA SER A 81 16.71 8.41 -6.17
C SER A 81 18.07 9.07 -5.93
N THR A 82 18.55 9.08 -4.68
CA THR A 82 19.87 9.61 -4.31
C THR A 82 21.00 8.60 -4.46
N GLY A 83 20.67 7.36 -4.89
CA GLY A 83 21.66 6.31 -5.07
C GLY A 83 21.96 5.48 -3.83
N VAL A 84 21.34 5.78 -2.70
CA VAL A 84 21.50 5.01 -1.46
C VAL A 84 20.73 3.70 -1.56
N VAL A 85 21.39 2.59 -1.25
CA VAL A 85 20.79 1.25 -1.25
C VAL A 85 20.32 0.93 0.17
N GLN A 86 19.03 0.56 0.30
CA GLN A 86 18.44 0.16 1.57
C GLN A 86 17.80 -1.21 1.44
N SER A 87 17.88 -2.00 2.50
CA SER A 87 17.07 -3.22 2.60
C SER A 87 15.69 -2.86 3.09
N ARG A 88 14.67 -3.43 2.44
CA ARG A 88 13.26 -3.24 2.83
C ARG A 88 12.56 -4.57 2.93
N TYR A 89 11.64 -4.63 3.87
CA TYR A 89 10.72 -5.76 3.99
C TYR A 89 9.53 -5.57 3.07
N PHE A 90 9.07 -6.68 2.50
CA PHE A 90 7.91 -6.73 1.62
C PHE A 90 6.97 -7.80 2.14
N ILE A 91 5.70 -7.47 2.23
CA ILE A 91 4.63 -8.41 2.57
C ILE A 91 3.53 -8.34 1.52
N SER A 92 2.81 -9.43 1.36
CA SER A 92 1.65 -9.47 0.47
C SER A 92 0.37 -9.38 1.29
N GLY A 93 -0.63 -8.75 0.73
CA GLY A 93 -1.92 -8.65 1.36
C GLY A 93 -2.99 -8.25 0.36
N GLN A 94 -4.23 -8.34 0.80
CA GLN A 94 -5.38 -7.95 0.00
C GLN A 94 -5.71 -6.49 0.22
N ILE A 95 -6.09 -5.82 -0.85
CA ILE A 95 -6.60 -4.46 -0.80
C ILE A 95 -7.92 -4.41 -1.57
N PHE A 96 -8.94 -3.86 -0.92
CA PHE A 96 -10.21 -3.56 -1.56
C PHE A 96 -10.22 -2.07 -1.92
N ILE A 97 -10.23 -1.79 -3.22
CA ILE A 97 -10.16 -0.43 -3.75
C ILE A 97 -10.98 -0.32 -5.02
N ALA A 98 -11.78 0.74 -5.12
CA ALA A 98 -12.62 1.01 -6.30
C ALA A 98 -13.47 -0.20 -6.72
N GLY A 99 -14.00 -0.93 -5.74
CA GLY A 99 -14.86 -2.09 -5.99
C GLY A 99 -14.12 -3.39 -6.30
N LEU A 100 -12.79 -3.40 -6.31
CA LEU A 100 -11.99 -4.59 -6.61
C LEU A 100 -11.22 -5.05 -5.37
N LEU A 101 -11.21 -6.36 -5.15
CA LEU A 101 -10.35 -6.99 -4.16
C LEU A 101 -9.13 -7.56 -4.87
N ILE A 102 -7.95 -7.03 -4.55
CA ILE A 102 -6.71 -7.33 -5.27
C ILE A 102 -5.66 -7.80 -4.28
N GLN A 103 -4.98 -8.90 -4.61
CA GLN A 103 -3.79 -9.35 -3.89
C GLN A 103 -2.58 -8.61 -4.44
N THR A 104 -1.81 -7.95 -3.58
CA THR A 104 -0.62 -7.22 -4.03
C THR A 104 0.46 -7.21 -2.96
N GLU A 105 1.64 -6.79 -3.36
CA GLU A 105 2.81 -6.71 -2.50
C GLU A 105 3.04 -5.27 -2.07
N PHE A 106 3.40 -5.09 -0.79
CA PHE A 106 3.70 -3.79 -0.21
C PHE A 106 5.11 -3.78 0.37
N SER A 107 5.87 -2.74 0.06
CA SER A 107 7.09 -2.46 0.80
C SER A 107 6.72 -1.74 2.10
N LEU A 108 7.41 -2.08 3.19
CA LEU A 108 7.19 -1.44 4.48
C LEU A 108 8.19 -0.30 4.66
N THR A 109 7.69 0.89 5.00
CA THR A 109 8.52 2.08 5.16
C THR A 109 8.29 2.71 6.53
N GLU A 110 9.38 3.10 7.20
CA GLU A 110 9.31 3.75 8.52
C GLU A 110 9.46 5.27 8.40
N ARG A 111 8.96 5.87 7.32
CA ARG A 111 9.09 7.32 7.10
C ARG A 111 8.06 8.08 7.93
N LYS A 112 8.54 8.86 8.88
CA LYS A 112 7.66 9.74 9.66
C LYS A 112 7.19 10.91 8.81
N GLY A 113 5.98 11.40 9.10
CA GLY A 113 5.44 12.60 8.48
C GLY A 113 4.81 12.39 7.11
N MET A 114 4.58 11.16 6.69
CA MET A 114 3.87 10.89 5.44
C MET A 114 2.41 11.29 5.57
N ARG A 115 1.96 12.20 4.70
CA ARG A 115 0.56 12.61 4.68
C ARG A 115 -0.38 11.45 4.35
N PHE A 116 0.02 10.62 3.38
CA PHE A 116 -0.72 9.43 3.01
C PHE A 116 0.08 8.21 3.44
N PRO A 117 -0.52 7.34 4.26
CA PRO A 117 0.23 6.20 4.78
C PRO A 117 0.47 5.11 3.73
N ILE A 118 -0.31 5.12 2.64
CA ILE A 118 -0.21 4.11 1.60
C ILE A 118 -0.05 4.78 0.24
N LEU A 119 0.95 4.32 -0.52
CA LEU A 119 1.16 4.71 -1.91
C LEU A 119 0.89 3.49 -2.80
N ILE A 120 0.07 3.67 -3.81
CA ILE A 120 -0.30 2.59 -4.75
C ILE A 120 0.52 2.74 -6.02
N GLY A 121 1.31 1.71 -6.33
CA GLY A 121 2.21 1.70 -7.47
C GLY A 121 1.64 0.99 -8.69
N ARG A 122 2.43 1.02 -9.78
CA ARG A 122 2.02 0.50 -11.10
C ARG A 122 1.76 -1.00 -11.11
N LYS A 123 2.40 -1.76 -10.24
CA LYS A 123 2.20 -3.23 -10.18
C LYS A 123 0.73 -3.56 -9.91
N LEU A 124 0.07 -2.79 -9.06
CA LEU A 124 -1.37 -2.91 -8.84
C LEU A 124 -2.17 -2.24 -9.95
N LEU A 125 -1.75 -1.05 -10.38
CA LEU A 125 -2.55 -0.21 -11.27
C LEU A 125 -2.64 -0.76 -12.70
N ASN A 126 -1.55 -1.34 -13.21
CA ASN A 126 -1.41 -1.62 -14.65
C ASN A 126 -2.50 -2.49 -15.24
N LYS A 127 -3.01 -3.46 -14.49
CA LYS A 127 -4.01 -4.40 -15.00
C LYS A 127 -5.44 -3.94 -14.82
N HIS A 128 -5.67 -3.00 -13.92
CA HIS A 128 -7.02 -2.72 -13.41
C HIS A 128 -7.49 -1.31 -13.62
N PHE A 129 -6.57 -0.34 -13.76
CA PHE A 129 -6.94 1.07 -13.66
C PHE A 129 -6.35 1.92 -14.77
N ILE A 130 -7.10 2.97 -15.13
CA ILE A 130 -6.61 4.13 -15.83
C ILE A 130 -6.61 5.28 -14.82
N VAL A 131 -5.52 6.00 -14.71
CA VAL A 131 -5.36 7.05 -13.70
C VAL A 131 -5.58 8.43 -14.33
N ASP A 132 -6.55 9.16 -13.81
CA ASP A 132 -6.76 10.56 -14.15
C ASP A 132 -6.35 11.40 -12.94
N THR A 133 -5.21 12.05 -13.03
CA THR A 133 -4.63 12.80 -11.92
C THR A 133 -5.41 14.09 -11.59
N SER A 134 -6.32 14.50 -12.45
CA SER A 134 -7.18 15.66 -12.16
C SER A 134 -8.34 15.34 -11.21
N LYS A 135 -8.56 14.06 -10.92
CA LYS A 135 -9.69 13.59 -10.11
C LYS A 135 -9.21 12.99 -8.80
N LYS A 136 -10.11 12.93 -7.82
CA LYS A 136 -9.84 12.29 -6.53
C LYS A 136 -11.13 11.74 -5.95
N TYR A 137 -11.04 10.65 -5.19
CA TYR A 137 -12.14 10.01 -4.47
C TYR A 137 -13.34 9.69 -5.36
N ARG A 138 -13.09 9.10 -6.53
CA ARG A 138 -14.16 8.75 -7.47
C ARG A 138 -15.04 7.62 -6.95
N HIS A 139 -14.50 6.75 -6.11
CA HIS A 139 -15.15 5.52 -5.66
C HIS A 139 -15.40 5.51 -4.16
N SER A 140 -15.14 6.62 -3.48
CA SER A 140 -15.30 6.72 -2.05
C SER A 140 -15.64 8.14 -1.65
N LYS A 141 -16.31 8.27 -0.52
CA LYS A 141 -16.57 9.58 0.07
C LYS A 141 -15.35 10.01 0.88
N LYS A 142 -14.94 11.20 0.65
CA LYS A 142 -13.89 11.82 1.46
C LYS A 142 -14.53 12.28 2.76
#